data_608fd0cdec71648383768320b0229c0d
#
_entry.id   608fd0cdec71648383768320b0229c0d
#
_cell.length_a   1.000
_cell.length_b   1.000
_cell.length_c   1.000
_cell.angle_alpha   90.00
_cell.angle_beta   90.00
_cell.angle_gamma   90.00
#
_symmetry.space_group_name_H-M   'P 1'
#
loop_
_entity.id
_entity.type
_entity.pdbx_description
1 polymer ?
#
loop_
_entity_poly.entity_id
_entity_poly.type
_entity_poly.pdbx_seq_one_letter_code
_entity_poly.pdbx_strand_id
1 'polypeptide(L)'
;MSLSKLGGGIDIGSYINVKNLGFLSRSKVEPSGRIFASNKETRMFHKGETVYVLFADDVDVKPGDEFTVARSSNMIELPGSGKNMGYAISFTGEIIIETRAAMNPKTGEPIEDEPIYQATITDNFRAIDIDDMVLPYEPISTCIVPTPVEGKFTDIVAAGKDGLNVLGELSVVYFRRGFNQGVREGNLFELVRTNRVPNPHLSDTSYASSHLLPRTTVTLPDLTIGIVLIVDTRSDTSTGLVISSTEEFFPGAVIRAGYTQLETTSYLADVPICGKK
;
A
#
# COMPACT_ATOMS: atom_id res chain seq x y z
N MET A 1 -26.00 12.29 2.14
CA MET A 1 -25.55 12.49 3.54
C MET A 1 -24.16 13.09 3.46
N SER A 2 -23.89 14.25 4.06
CA SER A 2 -22.53 14.83 4.05
C SER A 2 -21.60 13.92 4.87
N LEU A 3 -20.31 13.77 4.46
CA LEU A 3 -19.26 13.06 5.22
C LEU A 3 -19.22 13.50 6.69
N SER A 4 -19.61 14.75 6.98
CA SER A 4 -19.76 15.28 8.35
C SER A 4 -20.83 14.58 9.20
N LYS A 5 -21.69 13.72 8.63
CA LYS A 5 -22.71 12.96 9.37
C LYS A 5 -22.25 11.56 9.80
N LEU A 6 -21.07 11.09 9.37
CA LEU A 6 -20.53 9.81 9.84
C LEU A 6 -20.18 9.84 11.34
N GLY A 7 -19.97 11.02 11.95
CA GLY A 7 -19.79 11.18 13.40
C GLY A 7 -18.62 10.39 14.03
N GLY A 8 -17.75 9.81 13.20
CA GLY A 8 -16.60 8.99 13.59
C GLY A 8 -15.76 8.60 12.37
N GLY A 9 -14.63 7.91 12.61
CA GLY A 9 -13.77 7.36 11.56
C GLY A 9 -14.23 5.97 11.09
N ILE A 10 -13.62 5.49 10.03
CA ILE A 10 -13.76 4.12 9.53
C ILE A 10 -12.77 3.25 10.30
N ASP A 11 -13.24 2.16 10.90
CA ASP A 11 -12.39 1.15 11.54
C ASP A 11 -11.83 0.19 10.49
N ILE A 12 -10.66 0.50 9.95
CA ILE A 12 -9.98 -0.34 8.97
C ILE A 12 -9.37 -1.60 9.59
N GLY A 13 -9.12 -1.60 10.91
CA GLY A 13 -8.62 -2.77 11.64
C GLY A 13 -9.59 -3.95 11.65
N SER A 14 -10.89 -3.69 11.47
CA SER A 14 -11.91 -4.74 11.32
C SER A 14 -11.86 -5.45 9.95
N TYR A 15 -11.21 -4.85 8.96
CA TYR A 15 -11.14 -5.39 7.60
C TYR A 15 -9.80 -6.05 7.29
N ILE A 16 -8.71 -5.43 7.74
CA ILE A 16 -7.35 -5.83 7.37
C ILE A 16 -6.39 -5.71 8.56
N ASN A 17 -5.31 -6.47 8.51
CA ASN A 17 -4.19 -6.23 9.41
C ASN A 17 -3.42 -4.99 8.93
N VAL A 18 -3.65 -3.85 9.61
CA VAL A 18 -3.03 -2.56 9.26
C VAL A 18 -1.50 -2.58 9.35
N LYS A 19 -0.94 -3.43 10.21
CA LYS A 19 0.51 -3.62 10.35
C LYS A 19 1.16 -4.25 9.12
N ASN A 20 0.38 -4.91 8.27
CA ASN A 20 0.83 -5.57 7.05
C ASN A 20 0.42 -4.82 5.77
N LEU A 21 0.23 -3.50 5.82
CA LEU A 21 -0.19 -2.74 4.63
C LEU A 21 0.92 -2.64 3.59
N GLY A 22 2.15 -2.39 4.02
CA GLY A 22 3.24 -2.07 3.11
C GLY A 22 3.00 -0.75 2.36
N PHE A 23 3.86 -0.41 1.42
CA PHE A 23 3.77 0.81 0.63
C PHE A 23 4.45 0.67 -0.72
N LEU A 24 4.19 1.62 -1.62
CA LEU A 24 4.91 1.78 -2.87
C LEU A 24 6.02 2.82 -2.70
N SER A 25 7.23 2.53 -3.20
CA SER A 25 8.32 3.50 -3.31
C SER A 25 8.68 3.71 -4.79
N ARG A 26 8.93 4.96 -5.18
CA ARG A 26 9.37 5.27 -6.56
C ARG A 26 10.81 4.85 -6.86
N SER A 27 11.63 4.80 -5.82
CA SER A 27 13.04 4.40 -5.87
C SER A 27 13.28 3.22 -4.93
N LYS A 28 14.45 2.62 -5.02
CA LYS A 28 14.88 1.65 -4.01
C LYS A 28 14.92 2.33 -2.64
N VAL A 29 14.40 1.64 -1.64
CA VAL A 29 14.44 2.10 -0.25
C VAL A 29 15.81 1.75 0.35
N GLU A 30 16.46 2.74 0.94
CA GLU A 30 17.64 2.52 1.76
C GLU A 30 17.18 2.11 3.17
N PRO A 31 17.47 0.89 3.61
CA PRO A 31 17.03 0.42 4.92
C PRO A 31 17.93 0.96 6.04
N SER A 32 17.38 1.09 7.23
CA SER A 32 18.17 1.37 8.45
C SER A 32 19.10 0.21 8.80
N GLY A 33 18.74 -1.01 8.42
CA GLY A 33 19.56 -2.21 8.64
C GLY A 33 19.01 -3.41 7.86
N ARG A 34 19.68 -4.57 8.05
CA ARG A 34 19.26 -5.84 7.44
C ARG A 34 19.43 -6.98 8.42
N ILE A 35 18.54 -7.95 8.33
CA ILE A 35 18.71 -9.24 9.02
C ILE A 35 19.80 -10.01 8.30
N PHE A 36 20.89 -10.38 8.99
CA PHE A 36 22.00 -11.07 8.37
C PHE A 36 22.25 -12.47 8.97
N ALA A 37 21.75 -12.76 10.17
CA ALA A 37 21.94 -14.03 10.83
C ALA A 37 20.80 -14.35 11.82
N SER A 38 20.78 -15.58 12.29
CA SER A 38 19.96 -16.06 13.40
C SER A 38 20.75 -17.07 14.22
N ASN A 39 20.27 -17.38 15.41
CA ASN A 39 20.78 -18.45 16.25
C ASN A 39 20.36 -19.87 15.77
N LYS A 40 19.58 -19.96 14.69
CA LYS A 40 19.13 -21.21 14.06
C LYS A 40 19.71 -21.36 12.66
N GLU A 41 19.89 -22.61 12.24
CA GLU A 41 20.34 -22.91 10.87
C GLU A 41 19.24 -22.72 9.79
N THR A 42 18.01 -22.42 10.21
CA THR A 42 16.90 -22.15 9.28
C THR A 42 17.03 -20.77 8.66
N ARG A 43 16.52 -20.59 7.45
CA ARG A 43 16.48 -19.28 6.76
C ARG A 43 15.19 -18.52 6.97
N MET A 44 14.12 -19.18 7.42
CA MET A 44 12.81 -18.57 7.67
C MET A 44 12.56 -18.45 9.16
N PHE A 45 12.23 -17.26 9.61
CA PHE A 45 12.08 -16.92 11.01
C PHE A 45 10.65 -16.49 11.32
N HIS A 46 10.25 -16.79 12.56
CA HIS A 46 8.89 -16.53 13.04
C HIS A 46 8.91 -15.83 14.40
N LYS A 47 7.73 -15.41 14.84
CA LYS A 47 7.52 -14.76 16.13
C LYS A 47 8.17 -15.52 17.30
N GLY A 48 8.86 -14.78 18.15
CA GLY A 48 9.58 -15.30 19.32
C GLY A 48 10.98 -15.81 19.02
N GLU A 49 11.43 -15.79 17.77
CA GLU A 49 12.78 -16.18 17.41
C GLU A 49 13.74 -15.00 17.45
N THR A 50 15.00 -15.30 17.73
CA THR A 50 16.09 -14.33 17.77
C THR A 50 16.77 -14.22 16.43
N VAL A 51 16.96 -12.98 15.98
CA VAL A 51 17.69 -12.62 14.76
C VAL A 51 18.79 -11.60 15.08
N TYR A 52 19.77 -11.50 14.20
CA TYR A 52 20.82 -10.51 14.27
C TYR A 52 20.68 -9.53 13.12
N VAL A 53 20.71 -8.25 13.48
CA VAL A 53 20.53 -7.12 12.55
C VAL A 53 21.83 -6.35 12.45
N LEU A 54 22.27 -6.13 11.23
CA LEU A 54 23.34 -5.20 10.91
C LEU A 54 22.71 -3.87 10.50
N PHE A 55 22.93 -2.83 11.30
CA PHE A 55 22.44 -1.47 11.01
C PHE A 55 23.44 -0.68 10.18
N ALA A 56 22.98 0.40 9.56
CA ALA A 56 23.84 1.39 8.95
C ALA A 56 24.52 2.25 10.03
N ASP A 57 25.74 2.75 9.75
CA ASP A 57 26.58 3.46 10.74
C ASP A 57 25.95 4.76 11.26
N ASP A 58 25.01 5.35 10.53
CA ASP A 58 24.34 6.61 10.86
C ASP A 58 23.03 6.41 11.68
N VAL A 59 22.69 5.17 12.02
CA VAL A 59 21.46 4.85 12.78
C VAL A 59 21.79 4.69 14.27
N ASP A 60 21.25 5.58 15.11
CA ASP A 60 21.35 5.44 16.58
C ASP A 60 20.32 4.39 17.06
N VAL A 61 20.79 3.25 17.53
CA VAL A 61 19.97 2.11 17.95
C VAL A 61 20.19 1.83 19.43
N LYS A 62 19.08 1.66 20.15
CA LYS A 62 19.06 1.36 21.60
C LYS A 62 18.25 0.11 21.91
N PRO A 63 18.61 -0.60 22.99
CA PRO A 63 17.74 -1.65 23.54
C PRO A 63 16.32 -1.13 23.80
N GLY A 64 15.31 -1.87 23.33
CA GLY A 64 13.91 -1.51 23.41
C GLY A 64 13.35 -0.81 22.19
N ASP A 65 14.18 -0.39 21.23
CA ASP A 65 13.72 0.20 19.99
C ASP A 65 12.98 -0.83 19.14
N GLU A 66 11.87 -0.39 18.53
CA GLU A 66 11.05 -1.21 17.64
C GLU A 66 11.33 -0.86 16.18
N PHE A 67 11.37 -1.89 15.33
CA PHE A 67 11.55 -1.75 13.90
C PHE A 67 10.58 -2.64 13.12
N THR A 68 10.24 -2.21 11.91
CA THR A 68 9.49 -3.00 10.96
C THR A 68 10.44 -3.77 10.05
N VAL A 69 10.21 -5.07 9.89
CA VAL A 69 10.91 -5.90 8.91
C VAL A 69 10.13 -5.89 7.61
N ALA A 70 10.85 -5.71 6.49
CA ALA A 70 10.23 -5.51 5.20
C ALA A 70 11.03 -6.17 4.06
N ARG A 71 10.33 -6.44 2.96
CA ARG A 71 10.93 -6.97 1.73
C ARG A 71 10.50 -6.14 0.53
N SER A 72 11.47 -5.78 -0.32
CA SER A 72 11.20 -5.07 -1.57
C SER A 72 10.88 -6.05 -2.69
N SER A 73 9.87 -5.73 -3.49
CA SER A 73 9.63 -6.41 -4.77
C SER A 73 10.72 -6.06 -5.79
N ASN A 74 10.71 -6.77 -6.92
CA ASN A 74 11.29 -6.23 -8.15
C ASN A 74 10.54 -4.98 -8.59
N MET A 75 11.13 -4.21 -9.53
CA MET A 75 10.46 -3.08 -10.14
C MET A 75 9.13 -3.51 -10.77
N ILE A 76 8.06 -2.82 -10.38
CA ILE A 76 6.72 -3.08 -10.89
C ILE A 76 6.53 -2.30 -12.18
N GLU A 77 6.04 -2.96 -13.21
CA GLU A 77 5.62 -2.34 -14.47
C GLU A 77 4.10 -2.42 -14.61
N LEU A 78 3.50 -1.32 -15.08
CA LEU A 78 2.07 -1.32 -15.37
C LEU A 78 1.77 -2.24 -16.56
N PRO A 79 0.88 -3.23 -16.41
CA PRO A 79 0.51 -4.14 -17.48
C PRO A 79 0.09 -3.42 -18.76
N GLY A 80 0.59 -3.90 -19.90
CA GLY A 80 0.24 -3.36 -21.23
C GLY A 80 0.89 -2.04 -21.63
N SER A 81 1.55 -1.31 -20.69
CA SER A 81 2.22 -0.04 -21.02
C SER A 81 3.73 -0.06 -20.78
N GLY A 82 4.26 -1.04 -20.03
CA GLY A 82 5.66 -1.08 -19.60
C GLY A 82 6.09 0.11 -18.73
N LYS A 83 5.14 0.90 -18.25
CA LYS A 83 5.44 2.07 -17.43
C LYS A 83 5.92 1.61 -16.04
N ASN A 84 7.11 2.06 -15.67
CA ASN A 84 7.66 1.83 -14.35
C ASN A 84 6.78 2.47 -13.26
N MET A 85 6.31 1.67 -12.32
CA MET A 85 5.45 2.10 -11.22
C MET A 85 6.23 2.24 -9.91
N GLY A 86 7.40 1.62 -9.76
CA GLY A 86 8.23 1.63 -8.56
C GLY A 86 8.42 0.25 -7.94
N TYR A 87 8.64 0.21 -6.64
CA TYR A 87 8.89 -1.00 -5.87
C TYR A 87 7.83 -1.11 -4.77
N ALA A 88 7.13 -2.24 -4.69
CA ALA A 88 6.27 -2.51 -3.54
C ALA A 88 7.13 -3.00 -2.38
N ILE A 89 6.95 -2.38 -1.23
CA ILE A 89 7.57 -2.75 0.03
C ILE A 89 6.52 -3.48 0.85
N SER A 90 6.71 -4.77 1.05
CA SER A 90 5.83 -5.62 1.85
C SER A 90 6.40 -5.76 3.26
N PHE A 91 5.62 -5.49 4.29
CA PHE A 91 6.03 -5.74 5.66
C PHE A 91 5.97 -7.24 5.94
N THR A 92 7.06 -7.77 6.50
CA THR A 92 7.17 -9.20 6.84
C THR A 92 7.00 -9.46 8.34
N GLY A 93 7.30 -8.45 9.18
CA GLY A 93 7.12 -8.56 10.62
C GLY A 93 7.60 -7.34 11.39
N GLU A 94 7.69 -7.49 12.69
CA GLU A 94 8.18 -6.48 13.65
C GLU A 94 9.23 -7.13 14.54
N ILE A 95 10.25 -6.35 14.93
CA ILE A 95 11.31 -6.76 15.85
C ILE A 95 11.50 -5.72 16.94
N ILE A 96 11.96 -6.17 18.10
CA ILE A 96 12.43 -5.32 19.19
C ILE A 96 13.92 -5.60 19.44
N ILE A 97 14.70 -4.54 19.60
CA ILE A 97 16.13 -4.62 19.86
C ILE A 97 16.36 -5.00 21.32
N GLU A 98 17.17 -6.01 21.56
CA GLU A 98 17.52 -6.47 22.92
C GLU A 98 18.86 -5.91 23.40
N THR A 99 19.93 -6.17 22.63
CA THR A 99 21.28 -5.79 23.04
C THR A 99 22.23 -5.72 21.84
N ARG A 100 23.39 -5.12 22.01
CA ARG A 100 24.50 -5.27 21.06
C ARG A 100 24.95 -6.74 21.04
N ALA A 101 25.26 -7.24 19.87
CA ALA A 101 25.55 -8.66 19.67
C ALA A 101 27.00 -8.94 19.25
N ALA A 102 27.73 -7.97 18.69
CA ALA A 102 29.12 -8.14 18.35
C ALA A 102 29.96 -8.24 19.64
N MET A 103 30.61 -9.37 19.85
CA MET A 103 31.43 -9.66 21.03
C MET A 103 32.87 -9.88 20.66
N ASN A 104 33.78 -9.31 21.43
CA ASN A 104 35.21 -9.60 21.32
C ASN A 104 35.46 -11.04 21.81
N PRO A 105 35.98 -11.93 20.95
CA PRO A 105 36.16 -13.33 21.28
C PRO A 105 37.20 -13.58 22.38
N LYS A 106 38.04 -12.58 22.70
CA LYS A 106 39.07 -12.71 23.74
C LYS A 106 38.63 -12.16 25.09
N THR A 107 37.86 -11.07 25.13
CA THR A 107 37.44 -10.43 26.39
C THR A 107 36.00 -10.75 26.74
N GLY A 108 35.16 -11.14 25.79
CA GLY A 108 33.71 -11.35 25.98
C GLY A 108 32.95 -10.04 26.12
N GLU A 109 33.59 -8.88 25.85
CA GLU A 109 32.95 -7.57 25.91
C GLU A 109 32.33 -7.19 24.56
N PRO A 110 31.26 -6.39 24.53
CA PRO A 110 30.69 -5.87 23.29
C PRO A 110 31.71 -5.06 22.50
N ILE A 111 31.71 -5.22 21.17
CA ILE A 111 32.50 -4.37 20.26
C ILE A 111 31.64 -3.17 19.91
N GLU A 112 32.04 -1.97 20.37
CA GLU A 112 31.25 -0.75 20.22
C GLU A 112 31.19 -0.24 18.77
N ASP A 113 32.22 -0.51 17.97
CA ASP A 113 32.34 -0.03 16.59
C ASP A 113 31.56 -0.87 15.57
N GLU A 114 31.02 -2.03 15.96
CA GLU A 114 30.22 -2.86 15.07
C GLU A 114 28.71 -2.68 15.35
N PRO A 115 27.92 -2.17 14.37
CA PRO A 115 26.48 -1.88 14.53
C PRO A 115 25.65 -3.15 14.39
N ILE A 116 26.02 -4.20 15.12
CA ILE A 116 25.32 -5.49 15.14
C ILE A 116 24.52 -5.61 16.42
N TYR A 117 23.23 -5.92 16.27
CA TYR A 117 22.31 -6.03 17.39
C TYR A 117 21.54 -7.35 17.34
N GLN A 118 21.30 -7.90 18.51
CA GLN A 118 20.35 -8.97 18.73
C GLN A 118 18.95 -8.38 18.85
N ALA A 119 18.00 -8.99 18.17
CA ALA A 119 16.59 -8.61 18.19
C ALA A 119 15.69 -9.84 18.32
N THR A 120 14.54 -9.66 18.95
CA THR A 120 13.48 -10.67 19.00
C THR A 120 12.35 -10.28 18.04
N ILE A 121 11.85 -11.25 17.27
CA ILE A 121 10.69 -11.06 16.42
C ILE A 121 9.44 -11.00 17.30
N THR A 122 8.82 -9.83 17.37
CA THR A 122 7.61 -9.58 18.17
C THR A 122 6.33 -9.94 17.45
N ASP A 123 6.31 -9.79 16.14
CA ASP A 123 5.21 -10.24 15.29
C ASP A 123 5.71 -10.59 13.88
N ASN A 124 5.01 -11.49 13.18
CA ASN A 124 5.31 -11.78 11.79
C ASN A 124 4.02 -11.93 10.98
N PHE A 125 3.99 -11.28 9.82
CA PHE A 125 2.89 -11.32 8.85
C PHE A 125 3.18 -12.33 7.74
N ARG A 126 4.48 -12.60 7.54
CA ARG A 126 5.07 -13.58 6.63
C ARG A 126 6.35 -14.12 7.24
N ALA A 127 6.89 -15.20 6.68
CA ALA A 127 8.21 -15.66 7.06
C ALA A 127 9.25 -14.55 6.80
N ILE A 128 9.96 -14.20 7.85
CA ILE A 128 11.11 -13.29 7.80
C ILE A 128 12.30 -14.10 7.30
N ASP A 129 13.15 -13.52 6.46
CA ASP A 129 14.30 -14.20 5.84
C ASP A 129 15.59 -13.38 6.04
N ILE A 130 16.71 -14.03 5.80
CA ILE A 130 18.00 -13.34 5.66
C ILE A 130 17.89 -12.31 4.53
N ASP A 131 18.57 -11.16 4.69
CA ASP A 131 18.55 -9.99 3.81
C ASP A 131 17.26 -9.18 3.83
N ASP A 132 16.21 -9.57 4.59
CA ASP A 132 15.07 -8.68 4.80
C ASP A 132 15.53 -7.35 5.41
N MET A 133 14.94 -6.27 4.89
CA MET A 133 15.23 -4.89 5.31
C MET A 133 14.64 -4.62 6.68
N VAL A 134 15.34 -3.81 7.45
CA VAL A 134 14.85 -3.26 8.72
C VAL A 134 14.61 -1.76 8.52
N LEU A 135 13.39 -1.31 8.79
CA LEU A 135 12.91 0.07 8.60
C LEU A 135 12.45 0.62 9.96
N PRO A 136 12.44 1.94 10.15
CA PRO A 136 11.86 2.55 11.34
C PRO A 136 10.40 2.10 11.51
N TYR A 137 10.00 1.89 12.76
CA TYR A 137 8.61 1.55 13.09
C TYR A 137 7.72 2.79 12.96
N GLU A 138 6.73 2.73 12.09
CA GLU A 138 5.72 3.77 11.87
C GLU A 138 4.34 3.19 12.12
N PRO A 139 3.69 3.48 13.27
CA PRO A 139 2.37 2.94 13.55
C PRO A 139 1.31 3.56 12.65
N ILE A 140 0.46 2.72 12.06
CA ILE A 140 -0.67 3.13 11.23
C ILE A 140 -1.94 3.11 12.10
N SER A 141 -2.73 4.18 12.02
CA SER A 141 -4.02 4.27 12.72
C SER A 141 -5.00 3.23 12.18
N THR A 142 -5.70 2.53 13.07
CA THR A 142 -6.82 1.67 12.71
C THR A 142 -8.11 2.45 12.46
N CYS A 143 -8.17 3.71 12.89
CA CYS A 143 -9.35 4.56 12.80
C CYS A 143 -9.06 5.75 11.88
N ILE A 144 -9.58 5.70 10.66
CA ILE A 144 -9.34 6.72 9.64
C ILE A 144 -10.58 7.59 9.47
N VAL A 145 -10.43 8.90 9.68
CA VAL A 145 -11.53 9.85 9.46
C VAL A 145 -11.59 10.24 7.99
N PRO A 146 -12.69 9.93 7.29
CA PRO A 146 -12.83 10.33 5.89
C PRO A 146 -12.76 11.84 5.70
N THR A 147 -11.90 12.27 4.80
CA THR A 147 -11.68 13.68 4.46
C THR A 147 -11.93 13.93 2.98
N PRO A 148 -12.52 15.06 2.59
CA PRO A 148 -12.69 15.39 1.18
C PRO A 148 -11.34 15.66 0.53
N VAL A 149 -11.22 15.32 -0.75
CA VAL A 149 -10.08 15.70 -1.59
C VAL A 149 -10.29 17.14 -2.05
N GLU A 150 -9.24 17.97 -1.92
CA GLU A 150 -9.28 19.34 -2.42
C GLU A 150 -9.16 19.38 -3.95
N GLY A 151 -10.16 19.93 -4.62
CA GLY A 151 -10.20 20.05 -6.07
C GLY A 151 -10.50 18.76 -6.81
N LYS A 152 -10.23 18.75 -8.12
CA LYS A 152 -10.40 17.58 -8.98
C LYS A 152 -9.10 16.80 -9.08
N PHE A 153 -9.20 15.52 -8.87
CA PHE A 153 -8.05 14.62 -8.87
C PHE A 153 -8.34 13.39 -9.73
N THR A 154 -7.36 12.96 -10.50
CA THR A 154 -7.40 11.71 -11.27
C THR A 154 -6.04 11.05 -11.23
N ASP A 155 -6.01 9.76 -10.94
CA ASP A 155 -4.82 8.91 -10.97
C ASP A 155 -5.22 7.48 -11.37
N ILE A 156 -4.25 6.57 -11.34
CA ILE A 156 -4.48 5.15 -11.61
C ILE A 156 -3.96 4.30 -10.46
N VAL A 157 -4.56 3.13 -10.28
CA VAL A 157 -4.02 2.08 -9.43
C VAL A 157 -2.68 1.63 -10.02
N ALA A 158 -1.60 1.83 -9.27
CA ALA A 158 -0.25 1.48 -9.71
C ALA A 158 0.02 -0.01 -9.58
N ALA A 159 -0.40 -0.62 -8.46
CA ALA A 159 -0.23 -2.03 -8.16
C ALA A 159 -1.20 -2.46 -7.05
N GLY A 160 -1.49 -3.73 -6.99
CA GLY A 160 -2.07 -4.38 -5.81
C GLY A 160 -0.99 -4.82 -4.84
N LYS A 161 -1.33 -4.89 -3.55
CA LYS A 161 -0.48 -5.46 -2.53
C LYS A 161 -0.07 -6.88 -2.90
N ASP A 162 1.16 -7.25 -2.60
CA ASP A 162 1.71 -8.59 -2.81
C ASP A 162 1.72 -9.05 -4.28
N GLY A 163 1.67 -8.09 -5.21
CA GLY A 163 1.66 -8.35 -6.65
C GLY A 163 0.33 -8.88 -7.17
N LEU A 164 -0.76 -8.72 -6.43
CA LEU A 164 -2.08 -9.11 -6.89
C LEU A 164 -2.46 -8.31 -8.14
N ASN A 165 -2.85 -9.01 -9.19
CA ASN A 165 -3.29 -8.43 -10.45
C ASN A 165 -4.81 -8.37 -10.57
N VAL A 166 -5.56 -9.22 -9.88
CA VAL A 166 -7.02 -9.16 -9.79
C VAL A 166 -7.36 -8.56 -8.44
N LEU A 167 -8.05 -7.45 -8.45
CA LEU A 167 -8.34 -6.62 -7.29
C LEU A 167 -9.85 -6.46 -7.15
N GLY A 168 -10.31 -6.28 -5.92
CA GLY A 168 -11.72 -6.10 -5.60
C GLY A 168 -11.88 -5.48 -4.22
N GLU A 169 -13.03 -5.66 -3.60
CA GLU A 169 -13.30 -5.23 -2.24
C GLU A 169 -12.26 -5.78 -1.26
N LEU A 170 -11.87 -4.98 -0.27
CA LEU A 170 -10.83 -5.23 0.73
C LEU A 170 -9.40 -5.39 0.17
N SER A 171 -9.19 -5.22 -1.13
CA SER A 171 -7.84 -5.16 -1.69
C SER A 171 -7.10 -3.91 -1.22
N VAL A 172 -5.83 -4.09 -0.85
CA VAL A 172 -4.90 -2.99 -0.64
C VAL A 172 -4.24 -2.64 -1.97
N VAL A 173 -4.26 -1.36 -2.32
CA VAL A 173 -3.78 -0.84 -3.59
C VAL A 173 -2.82 0.32 -3.40
N TYR A 174 -1.89 0.47 -4.32
CA TYR A 174 -0.86 1.51 -4.27
C TYR A 174 -1.03 2.51 -5.40
N PHE A 175 -0.71 3.78 -5.10
CA PHE A 175 -0.77 4.91 -6.03
C PHE A 175 0.57 5.64 -6.12
N ARG A 176 0.81 6.31 -7.24
CA ARG A 176 2.04 7.09 -7.49
C ARG A 176 1.90 8.57 -7.15
N ARG A 177 0.97 8.91 -6.28
CA ARG A 177 0.80 10.26 -5.74
C ARG A 177 0.67 10.19 -4.23
N GLY A 178 1.28 11.14 -3.55
CA GLY A 178 1.28 11.23 -2.10
C GLY A 178 0.99 12.64 -1.62
N PHE A 179 1.49 12.99 -0.43
CA PHE A 179 1.14 14.28 0.18
C PHE A 179 1.70 15.49 -0.61
N ASN A 180 2.80 15.33 -1.37
CA ASN A 180 3.32 16.40 -2.24
C ASN A 180 2.36 16.74 -3.37
N GLN A 181 1.49 15.82 -3.77
CA GLN A 181 0.46 16.01 -4.80
C GLN A 181 -0.94 16.22 -4.22
N GLY A 182 -1.04 16.50 -2.91
CA GLY A 182 -2.30 16.83 -2.25
C GLY A 182 -3.12 15.62 -1.78
N VAL A 183 -2.59 14.40 -1.86
CA VAL A 183 -3.23 13.22 -1.27
C VAL A 183 -3.00 13.22 0.24
N ARG A 184 -4.03 12.88 1.01
CA ARG A 184 -4.00 12.80 2.46
C ARG A 184 -4.66 11.52 2.94
N GLU A 185 -4.24 11.04 4.08
CA GLU A 185 -4.95 9.98 4.80
C GLU A 185 -6.42 10.39 5.01
N GLY A 186 -7.34 9.45 4.85
CA GLY A 186 -8.77 9.71 4.89
C GLY A 186 -9.40 10.16 3.59
N ASN A 187 -8.61 10.51 2.56
CA ASN A 187 -9.18 10.87 1.27
C ASN A 187 -9.94 9.67 0.66
N LEU A 188 -11.11 9.98 0.09
CA LEU A 188 -11.95 9.01 -0.62
C LEU A 188 -11.88 9.26 -2.12
N PHE A 189 -11.61 8.19 -2.86
CA PHE A 189 -11.58 8.20 -4.32
C PHE A 189 -12.63 7.25 -4.88
N GLU A 190 -13.30 7.68 -5.95
CA GLU A 190 -14.11 6.81 -6.78
C GLU A 190 -13.21 5.96 -7.66
N LEU A 191 -13.40 4.64 -7.65
CA LEU A 191 -12.84 3.73 -8.64
C LEU A 191 -13.79 3.72 -9.85
N VAL A 192 -13.27 4.02 -11.04
CA VAL A 192 -14.10 4.17 -12.23
C VAL A 192 -13.65 3.28 -13.37
N ARG A 193 -14.63 2.75 -14.08
CA ARG A 193 -14.45 2.01 -15.31
C ARG A 193 -14.95 2.84 -16.49
N THR A 194 -14.08 3.00 -17.49
CA THR A 194 -14.48 3.63 -18.75
C THR A 194 -15.53 2.78 -19.44
N ASN A 195 -16.68 3.35 -19.71
CA ASN A 195 -17.79 2.66 -20.37
C ASN A 195 -17.68 2.85 -21.88
N ARG A 196 -17.15 1.84 -22.59
CA ARG A 196 -17.03 1.80 -24.03
C ARG A 196 -17.93 0.72 -24.59
N VAL A 197 -18.81 1.11 -25.49
CA VAL A 197 -19.73 0.19 -26.16
C VAL A 197 -19.47 0.16 -27.68
N PRO A 198 -19.75 -0.93 -28.39
CA PRO A 198 -19.73 -0.95 -29.83
C PRO A 198 -20.62 0.14 -30.42
N ASN A 199 -20.15 0.78 -31.50
CA ASN A 199 -20.96 1.79 -32.19
C ASN A 199 -22.15 1.09 -32.88
N PRO A 200 -23.42 1.36 -32.47
CA PRO A 200 -24.59 0.69 -33.03
C PRO A 200 -24.80 0.99 -34.51
N HIS A 201 -24.22 2.07 -35.04
CA HIS A 201 -24.35 2.45 -36.48
C HIS A 201 -23.39 1.68 -37.42
N LEU A 202 -22.48 0.84 -36.87
CA LEU A 202 -21.57 0.04 -37.68
C LEU A 202 -22.16 -1.29 -38.15
N SER A 203 -23.35 -1.67 -37.70
CA SER A 203 -24.07 -2.84 -38.18
C SER A 203 -24.65 -2.64 -39.60
N ASP A 204 -24.74 -1.39 -40.10
CA ASP A 204 -25.18 -1.07 -41.44
C ASP A 204 -23.98 -1.06 -42.40
N THR A 205 -23.91 -2.08 -43.25
CA THR A 205 -22.89 -2.25 -44.32
C THR A 205 -22.88 -1.14 -45.38
N SER A 206 -23.77 -0.15 -45.29
CA SER A 206 -23.88 0.99 -46.21
C SER A 206 -22.84 2.11 -46.02
N TYR A 207 -22.06 2.09 -44.92
CA TYR A 207 -21.05 3.13 -44.64
C TYR A 207 -19.62 2.80 -45.11
N ALA A 208 -19.44 1.75 -45.90
CA ALA A 208 -18.13 1.30 -46.38
C ALA A 208 -17.44 2.25 -47.41
N SER A 209 -18.04 3.41 -47.73
CA SER A 209 -17.50 4.32 -48.75
C SER A 209 -16.97 5.66 -48.23
N SER A 210 -16.88 5.91 -46.96
CA SER A 210 -16.24 7.11 -46.43
C SER A 210 -14.81 6.81 -45.97
N HIS A 211 -13.84 7.58 -46.48
CA HIS A 211 -12.42 7.50 -46.18
C HIS A 211 -12.04 7.80 -44.71
N LEU A 212 -13.01 7.94 -43.81
CA LEU A 212 -12.85 8.06 -42.38
C LEU A 212 -13.16 6.70 -41.75
N LEU A 213 -12.14 6.03 -41.20
CA LEU A 213 -12.31 4.83 -40.42
C LEU A 213 -13.40 5.08 -39.36
N PRO A 214 -14.53 4.40 -39.39
CA PRO A 214 -15.61 4.63 -38.44
C PRO A 214 -15.09 4.28 -37.03
N ARG A 215 -15.39 5.13 -36.06
CA ARG A 215 -15.09 4.81 -34.66
C ARG A 215 -15.86 3.53 -34.30
N THR A 216 -15.11 2.46 -34.06
CA THR A 216 -15.68 1.14 -33.77
C THR A 216 -16.38 1.11 -32.41
N THR A 217 -16.10 2.10 -31.55
CA THR A 217 -16.68 2.22 -30.21
C THR A 217 -17.14 3.64 -29.90
N VAL A 218 -18.18 3.74 -29.10
CA VAL A 218 -18.66 4.99 -28.48
C VAL A 218 -18.33 4.93 -27.01
N THR A 219 -17.81 6.05 -26.48
CA THR A 219 -17.56 6.21 -25.05
C THR A 219 -18.79 6.83 -24.41
N LEU A 220 -19.38 6.11 -23.46
CA LEU A 220 -20.45 6.57 -22.58
C LEU A 220 -19.87 7.17 -21.29
N PRO A 221 -20.68 7.80 -20.43
CA PRO A 221 -20.23 8.23 -19.11
C PRO A 221 -19.56 7.08 -18.35
N ASP A 222 -18.47 7.38 -17.65
CA ASP A 222 -17.77 6.42 -16.81
C ASP A 222 -18.70 5.89 -15.71
N LEU A 223 -18.48 4.63 -15.34
CA LEU A 223 -19.21 3.97 -14.27
C LEU A 223 -18.34 3.96 -13.00
N THR A 224 -18.89 4.43 -11.89
CA THR A 224 -18.28 4.22 -10.57
C THR A 224 -18.50 2.78 -10.17
N ILE A 225 -17.41 2.03 -9.97
CA ILE A 225 -17.43 0.61 -9.64
C ILE A 225 -16.97 0.31 -8.22
N GLY A 226 -16.50 1.33 -7.49
CA GLY A 226 -16.05 1.16 -6.12
C GLY A 226 -15.53 2.45 -5.49
N ILE A 227 -15.15 2.34 -4.23
CA ILE A 227 -14.59 3.42 -3.43
C ILE A 227 -13.28 2.95 -2.79
N VAL A 228 -12.28 3.81 -2.84
CA VAL A 228 -10.98 3.61 -2.21
C VAL A 228 -10.76 4.65 -1.13
N LEU A 229 -10.42 4.20 0.07
CA LEU A 229 -9.99 5.02 1.20
C LEU A 229 -8.47 5.06 1.26
N ILE A 230 -7.87 6.23 1.31
CA ILE A 230 -6.43 6.37 1.54
C ILE A 230 -6.13 6.13 3.03
N VAL A 231 -5.28 5.16 3.30
CA VAL A 231 -4.96 4.70 4.66
C VAL A 231 -3.52 5.04 5.10
N ASP A 232 -2.64 5.32 4.15
CA ASP A 232 -1.28 5.80 4.39
C ASP A 232 -0.81 6.69 3.24
N THR A 233 -0.05 7.74 3.55
CA THR A 233 0.52 8.66 2.56
C THR A 233 1.98 8.94 2.83
N ARG A 234 2.79 8.80 1.78
CA ARG A 234 4.20 9.20 1.74
C ARG A 234 4.38 10.39 0.82
N SER A 235 5.60 10.89 0.66
CA SER A 235 5.89 12.09 -0.17
C SER A 235 5.25 12.00 -1.55
N ASP A 236 5.44 10.90 -2.26
CA ASP A 236 5.09 10.76 -3.68
C ASP A 236 4.25 9.52 -4.00
N THR A 237 3.81 8.80 -2.98
CA THR A 237 3.00 7.58 -3.10
C THR A 237 1.97 7.52 -1.99
N SER A 238 0.94 6.72 -2.18
CA SER A 238 -0.05 6.45 -1.13
C SER A 238 -0.54 5.01 -1.22
N THR A 239 -1.04 4.53 -0.10
CA THR A 239 -1.67 3.22 0.07
C THR A 239 -3.16 3.43 0.31
N GLY A 240 -3.99 2.71 -0.42
CA GLY A 240 -5.44 2.75 -0.29
C GLY A 240 -6.02 1.37 0.01
N LEU A 241 -7.13 1.37 0.72
CA LEU A 241 -7.99 0.22 0.94
C LEU A 241 -9.25 0.38 0.08
N VAL A 242 -9.57 -0.64 -0.73
CA VAL A 242 -10.83 -0.70 -1.45
C VAL A 242 -11.92 -1.08 -0.47
N ILE A 243 -12.72 -0.10 -0.03
CA ILE A 243 -13.77 -0.32 0.97
C ILE A 243 -15.08 -0.84 0.38
N SER A 244 -15.24 -0.70 -0.92
CA SER A 244 -16.36 -1.29 -1.67
C SER A 244 -15.99 -1.44 -3.14
N SER A 245 -16.41 -2.54 -3.77
CA SER A 245 -16.31 -2.75 -5.21
C SER A 245 -17.44 -3.63 -5.71
N THR A 246 -18.07 -3.24 -6.82
CA THR A 246 -19.15 -4.01 -7.46
C THR A 246 -18.63 -5.02 -8.48
N GLU A 247 -17.37 -4.91 -8.88
CA GLU A 247 -16.72 -5.81 -9.83
C GLU A 247 -15.22 -5.87 -9.59
N GLU A 248 -14.56 -6.87 -10.15
CA GLU A 248 -13.10 -6.98 -10.14
C GLU A 248 -12.47 -5.94 -11.08
N PHE A 249 -11.26 -5.50 -10.72
CA PHE A 249 -10.48 -4.57 -11.52
C PHE A 249 -8.98 -4.93 -11.49
N PHE A 250 -8.18 -4.21 -12.26
CA PHE A 250 -6.75 -4.51 -12.47
C PHE A 250 -5.89 -3.26 -12.23
N PRO A 251 -4.58 -3.41 -11.96
CA PRO A 251 -3.65 -2.29 -12.02
C PRO A 251 -3.82 -1.52 -13.33
N GLY A 252 -3.83 -0.19 -13.23
CA GLY A 252 -4.20 0.71 -14.33
C GLY A 252 -5.64 1.21 -14.28
N ALA A 253 -6.50 0.64 -13.43
CA ALA A 253 -7.84 1.17 -13.18
C ALA A 253 -7.77 2.63 -12.71
N VAL A 254 -8.70 3.44 -13.20
CA VAL A 254 -8.74 4.89 -12.92
C VAL A 254 -9.42 5.15 -11.58
N ILE A 255 -8.80 6.02 -10.79
CA ILE A 255 -9.44 6.61 -9.62
C ILE A 255 -9.62 8.12 -9.82
N ARG A 256 -10.67 8.68 -9.24
CA ARG A 256 -10.94 10.11 -9.27
C ARG A 256 -11.59 10.62 -8.00
N ALA A 257 -11.45 11.91 -7.73
CA ALA A 257 -12.15 12.59 -6.64
C ALA A 257 -12.61 13.99 -7.09
N GLY A 258 -13.59 14.53 -6.37
CA GLY A 258 -14.14 15.87 -6.61
C GLY A 258 -15.08 15.96 -7.80
N TYR A 259 -15.56 14.85 -8.34
CA TYR A 259 -16.49 14.81 -9.48
C TYR A 259 -17.93 14.56 -9.07
N THR A 260 -18.17 13.83 -7.99
CA THR A 260 -19.50 13.51 -7.48
C THR A 260 -19.57 13.69 -5.97
N GLN A 261 -20.65 14.33 -5.46
CA GLN A 261 -20.83 14.53 -4.02
C GLN A 261 -21.79 13.52 -3.37
N LEU A 262 -22.45 12.67 -4.12
CA LEU A 262 -23.72 12.08 -3.68
C LEU A 262 -23.78 10.56 -3.56
N GLU A 263 -22.96 9.84 -4.28
CA GLU A 263 -23.10 8.37 -4.32
C GLU A 263 -22.24 7.63 -3.30
N THR A 264 -21.27 8.32 -2.70
CA THR A 264 -20.36 7.76 -1.68
C THR A 264 -21.10 7.20 -0.47
N THR A 265 -22.30 7.66 -0.19
CA THR A 265 -23.05 7.29 1.02
C THR A 265 -23.63 5.89 0.98
N SER A 266 -24.01 5.38 -0.18
CA SER A 266 -24.50 4.00 -0.31
C SER A 266 -23.40 2.98 -0.12
N TYR A 267 -22.19 3.29 -0.56
CA TYR A 267 -21.02 2.42 -0.42
C TYR A 267 -20.43 2.40 1.00
N LEU A 268 -20.79 3.37 1.85
CA LEU A 268 -20.31 3.48 3.24
C LEU A 268 -21.36 3.05 4.28
N ALA A 269 -22.52 2.53 3.86
CA ALA A 269 -23.62 2.25 4.78
C ALA A 269 -23.30 1.15 5.79
N ASP A 270 -22.51 0.16 5.38
CA ASP A 270 -22.20 -1.05 6.19
C ASP A 270 -20.76 -1.04 6.73
N VAL A 271 -20.05 0.09 6.62
CA VAL A 271 -18.65 0.20 7.02
C VAL A 271 -18.56 0.34 8.54
N PRO A 272 -17.71 -0.47 9.25
CA PRO A 272 -17.52 -0.35 10.69
C PRO A 272 -16.96 1.01 11.06
N ILE A 273 -17.52 1.61 12.10
CA ILE A 273 -17.22 2.97 12.55
C ILE A 273 -16.52 2.92 13.90
N CYS A 274 -15.37 3.61 13.98
CA CYS A 274 -14.62 3.86 15.22
C CYS A 274 -14.88 5.29 15.75
N GLY A 275 -14.56 5.51 17.05
CA GLY A 275 -14.63 6.85 17.65
C GLY A 275 -16.02 7.37 17.99
N LYS A 276 -17.09 6.56 17.94
CA LYS A 276 -18.35 6.89 18.59
C LYS A 276 -18.19 6.72 20.12
N LYS A 277 -18.09 7.84 20.82
CA LYS A 277 -18.40 7.88 22.26
C LYS A 277 -19.89 8.01 22.47
#